data_41637b01e453f61ae92408957b9c8bfb
#
_entry.id   41637b01e453f61ae92408957b9c8bfb
#
_cell.length_a   1.000
_cell.length_b   1.000
_cell.length_c   1.000
_cell.angle_alpha   90.00
_cell.angle_beta   90.00
_cell.angle_gamma   90.00
#
_symmetry.space_group_name_H-M   'P 1'
#
loop_
_entity.id
_entity.type
_entity.pdbx_description
1 polymer ?
#
loop_
_entity_poly.entity_id
_entity_poly.type
_entity_poly.pdbx_seq_one_letter_code
_entity_poly.pdbx_strand_id
1 'polypeptide(L)' 'MHFDFVIEDSPAALNMCSIFKDCKVAVYDRPWNKQVEFPDESFVRCLDWKEIDRLWQQQVDFQIADLSI' A
#
# COMPACT_ATOMS: atom_id res chain seq x y z
N MET A 1 -14.19 10.03 -5.47
CA MET A 1 -13.77 8.85 -4.71
C MET A 1 -12.59 9.21 -3.83
N HIS A 2 -12.63 8.82 -2.58
CA HIS A 2 -11.54 9.05 -1.64
C HIS A 2 -10.60 7.85 -1.62
N PHE A 3 -9.29 8.10 -1.64
CA PHE A 3 -8.29 7.04 -1.66
C PHE A 3 -7.07 7.48 -0.86
N ASP A 4 -6.62 6.62 0.03
CA ASP A 4 -5.41 6.84 0.82
C ASP A 4 -4.31 5.88 0.41
N PHE A 5 -3.09 6.38 0.39
CA PHE A 5 -1.90 5.58 0.09
C PHE A 5 -0.92 5.74 1.25
N VAL A 6 -0.45 4.62 1.79
CA VAL A 6 0.45 4.59 2.94
C VAL A 6 1.68 3.78 2.59
N ILE A 7 2.84 4.27 2.97
CA ILE A 7 4.11 3.53 2.89
C ILE A 7 4.55 3.23 4.31
N GLU A 8 4.76 1.96 4.63
CA GLU A 8 5.06 1.58 6.00
C GLU A 8 5.97 0.35 6.06
N ASP A 9 6.82 0.28 7.07
CA ASP A 9 7.71 -0.86 7.28
C ASP A 9 7.58 -1.48 8.69
N SER A 10 6.89 -0.82 9.60
CA SER A 10 6.74 -1.27 10.99
C SER A 10 5.61 -2.29 11.12
N PRO A 11 5.86 -3.47 11.71
CA PRO A 11 4.78 -4.45 11.91
C PRO A 11 3.62 -3.91 12.74
N ALA A 12 3.88 -3.08 13.75
CA ALA A 12 2.83 -2.51 14.58
C ALA A 12 1.96 -1.54 13.77
N ALA A 13 2.58 -0.68 12.95
CA ALA A 13 1.86 0.25 12.11
C ALA A 13 1.08 -0.47 11.01
N LEU A 14 1.64 -1.54 10.46
CA LEU A 14 0.94 -2.35 9.46
C LEU A 14 -0.31 -2.99 10.04
N ASN A 15 -0.24 -3.45 11.28
CA ASN A 15 -1.40 -3.98 11.98
C ASN A 15 -2.51 -2.92 12.12
N MET A 16 -2.12 -1.69 12.44
CA MET A 16 -3.09 -0.60 12.56
C MET A 16 -3.71 -0.24 11.21
N CYS A 17 -2.96 -0.36 10.13
CA CYS A 17 -3.48 -0.06 8.79
C CYS A 17 -4.63 -1.00 8.40
N SER A 18 -4.71 -2.19 8.99
CA SER A 18 -5.74 -3.15 8.66
C SER A 18 -7.15 -2.69 9.04
N ILE A 19 -7.29 -1.70 9.92
CA ILE A 19 -8.59 -1.17 10.32
C ILE A 19 -9.11 -0.09 9.37
N PHE A 20 -8.27 0.40 8.47
CA PHE A 20 -8.68 1.43 7.52
C PHE A 20 -9.16 0.80 6.22
N LYS A 21 -10.33 1.22 5.76
CA LYS A 21 -10.88 0.81 4.46
C LYS A 21 -10.43 1.78 3.38
N ASP A 22 -10.39 1.31 2.15
CA ASP A 22 -10.03 2.11 0.98
C ASP A 22 -8.63 2.71 1.08
N CYS A 23 -7.74 1.99 1.77
CA CYS A 23 -6.35 2.39 1.93
C CYS A 23 -5.45 1.38 1.22
N LYS A 24 -4.59 1.88 0.32
CA LYS A 24 -3.56 1.05 -0.31
C LYS A 24 -2.27 1.19 0.50
N VAL A 25 -1.71 0.08 0.92
CA VAL A 25 -0.51 0.08 1.77
C VAL A 25 0.65 -0.54 1.01
N ALA A 26 1.68 0.26 0.77
CA ALA A 26 2.95 -0.23 0.24
C ALA A 26 3.81 -0.65 1.42
N VAL A 27 4.08 -1.95 1.53
CA VAL A 27 4.89 -2.50 2.61
C VAL A 27 6.34 -2.49 2.15
N TYR A 28 7.15 -1.62 2.73
CA TYR A 28 8.58 -1.58 2.40
C TYR A 28 9.24 -2.82 3.00
N ASP A 29 9.79 -3.70 2.16
CA ASP A 29 10.37 -4.96 2.58
C ASP A 29 11.61 -4.75 3.46
N ARG A 30 11.56 -5.27 4.68
CA ARG A 30 12.64 -5.17 5.67
C ARG A 30 12.75 -6.48 6.45
N PRO A 31 13.94 -6.77 7.04
CA PRO A 31 14.10 -8.01 7.81
C PRO A 31 13.07 -8.17 8.94
N TRP A 32 12.65 -7.06 9.56
CA TRP A 32 11.75 -7.11 10.70
C TRP A 32 10.28 -7.26 10.31
N ASN A 33 9.93 -7.17 9.04
CA ASN A 33 8.54 -7.35 8.60
C ASN A 33 8.34 -8.52 7.65
N LYS A 34 9.36 -9.34 7.41
CA LYS A 34 9.29 -10.42 6.43
C LYS A 34 8.24 -11.49 6.78
N GLN A 35 7.95 -11.68 8.06
CA GLN A 35 7.02 -12.71 8.50
C GLN A 35 5.61 -12.15 8.76
N VAL A 36 5.40 -10.87 8.53
CA VAL A 36 4.08 -10.26 8.72
C VAL A 36 3.15 -10.73 7.61
N GLU A 37 2.01 -11.27 8.00
CA GLU A 37 0.95 -11.65 7.07
C GLU A 37 -0.04 -10.50 6.93
N PHE A 38 -0.54 -10.32 5.72
CA PHE A 38 -1.43 -9.20 5.43
C PHE A 38 -2.86 -9.69 5.27
N PRO A 39 -3.85 -8.88 5.74
CA PRO A 39 -5.23 -9.33 5.73
C PRO A 39 -5.87 -9.39 4.35
N ASP A 40 -5.40 -8.60 3.39
CA ASP A 40 -6.00 -8.57 2.07
C ASP A 40 -5.03 -8.00 1.03
N GLU A 41 -5.50 -7.89 -0.21
CA GLU A 41 -4.70 -7.45 -1.34
C GLU A 41 -4.49 -5.93 -1.41
N SER A 42 -5.03 -5.17 -0.47
CA SER A 42 -4.70 -3.75 -0.36
C SER A 42 -3.26 -3.52 0.14
N PHE A 43 -2.64 -4.55 0.69
CA PHE A 43 -1.25 -4.52 1.14
C PHE A 43 -0.37 -5.12 0.06
N VAL A 44 0.60 -4.37 -0.43
CA VAL A 44 1.52 -4.83 -1.47
C VAL A 44 2.95 -4.68 -0.97
N ARG A 45 3.68 -5.78 -0.93
CA ARG A 45 5.09 -5.76 -0.54
C ARG A 45 5.93 -5.20 -1.67
N CYS A 46 6.74 -4.20 -1.34
CA CYS A 46 7.63 -3.53 -2.28
C CYS A 46 9.08 -3.70 -1.80
N LEU A 47 9.95 -4.16 -2.67
CA LEU A 47 11.34 -4.46 -2.32
C LEU A 47 12.20 -3.20 -2.32
N ASP A 48 11.84 -2.19 -3.09
CA ASP A 48 12.60 -0.96 -3.19
C ASP A 48 11.69 0.22 -3.57
N TRP A 49 12.26 1.41 -3.62
CA TRP A 49 11.51 2.61 -3.93
C TRP A 49 10.97 2.65 -5.36
N LYS A 50 11.59 1.93 -6.29
CA LYS A 50 11.08 1.83 -7.67
C LYS A 50 9.76 1.10 -7.69
N GLU A 51 9.61 0.05 -6.90
CA GLU A 51 8.36 -0.69 -6.81
C GLU A 51 7.28 0.14 -6.15
N ILE A 52 7.64 0.91 -5.11
CA ILE A 52 6.70 1.81 -4.44
C ILE A 52 6.20 2.87 -5.41
N ASP A 53 7.09 3.46 -6.18
CA ASP A 53 6.72 4.48 -7.16
C ASP A 53 5.81 3.91 -8.24
N ARG A 54 6.09 2.70 -8.71
CA ARG A 54 5.25 2.02 -9.69
C ARG A 54 3.86 1.75 -9.14
N LEU A 55 3.77 1.30 -7.90
CA LEU A 55 2.49 1.06 -7.25
C LEU A 55 1.70 2.37 -7.10
N TRP A 56 2.38 3.42 -6.68
CA TRP A 56 1.76 4.74 -6.57
C TRP A 56 1.21 5.21 -7.92
N GLN A 57 2.00 5.06 -8.98
CA GLN A 57 1.59 5.48 -10.32
C GLN A 57 0.37 4.70 -10.79
N GLN A 58 0.30 3.41 -10.51
CA GLN A 58 -0.88 2.61 -10.84
C GLN A 58 -2.13 3.13 -10.15
N GLN A 59 -2.02 3.53 -8.88
CA GLN A 59 -3.16 4.04 -8.14
C GLN A 59 -3.60 5.41 -8.66
N VAL A 60 -2.66 6.27 -9.01
CA VAL A 60 -2.97 7.58 -9.59
C VAL A 60 -3.67 7.41 -10.94
N ASP A 61 -3.16 6.53 -11.79
CA ASP A 61 -3.75 6.27 -13.10
C ASP A 61 -5.17 5.73 -12.97
N PHE A 62 -5.40 4.84 -12.01
CA PHE A 62 -6.72 4.29 -11.75
C PHE A 62 -7.70 5.40 -11.33
N GLN A 63 -7.29 6.30 -10.45
CA GLN A 63 -8.13 7.39 -10.00
C GLN A 63 -8.46 8.39 -11.13
N ILE A 64 -7.49 8.67 -11.98
CA ILE A 64 -7.70 9.55 -13.13
C ILE A 64 -8.73 8.92 -14.07
N ALA A 65 -8.61 7.63 -14.33
CA ALA A 65 -9.58 6.92 -15.17
C ALA A 65 -10.99 6.98 -14.58
N ASP A 66 -11.11 6.84 -13.26
CA ASP A 66 -12.37 6.91 -12.55
C ASP A 66 -13.00 8.31 -12.68
N LEU A 67 -12.16 9.35 -12.60
CA LEU A 67 -12.61 10.73 -12.70
C LEU A 67 -13.00 11.14 -14.13
N SER A 68 -12.50 10.46 -15.13
CA SER A 68 -12.76 10.81 -16.52
C SER A 68 -14.10 10.29 -17.03
N ILE A 69 -14.78 9.52 -16.24
CA ILE A 69 -16.13 9.04 -16.58
C ILE A 69 -17.16 10.09 -16.19
#